data_875bef335a5005a978eeb7df47402997
#
_entry.id   875bef335a5005a978eeb7df47402997
#
_cell.length_a   1.000
_cell.length_b   1.000
_cell.length_c   1.000
_cell.angle_alpha   90.00
_cell.angle_beta   90.00
_cell.angle_gamma   90.00
#
_symmetry.space_group_name_H-M   'P 1'
#
loop_
_entity.id
_entity.type
_entity.pdbx_description
1 polymer ?
#
loop_
_entity_poly.entity_id
_entity_poly.type
_entity_poly.pdbx_seq_one_letter_code
_entity_poly.pdbx_strand_id
1 'polypeptide(L)'
;MRVLDTAALLHWPVSELTGNVCAVRQQEELERVSPQRWMLVQALDIDWRDVPSKWLNEAKERAAESGDLPRLSDVDLDVLALALGLNIPLVTDDYRLQNTMNTAGKQSNSVGTSGAKQVWKWELRCTGCRI
;
A
#
# COMPACT_ATOMS: atom_id res chain seq x y z
N MET A 1 -4.33 3.04 -12.71
CA MET A 1 -4.74 2.11 -11.64
C MET A 1 -3.55 1.71 -10.80
N ARG A 2 -3.70 1.76 -9.50
CA ARG A 2 -2.63 1.41 -8.56
C ARG A 2 -3.24 0.65 -7.39
N VAL A 3 -2.40 -0.11 -6.69
CA VAL A 3 -2.82 -0.74 -5.44
C VAL A 3 -2.52 0.24 -4.31
N LEU A 4 -3.49 0.46 -3.43
CA LEU A 4 -3.35 1.40 -2.32
C LEU A 4 -3.14 0.63 -1.02
N ASP A 5 -2.13 1.04 -0.23
CA ASP A 5 -2.01 0.48 1.10
C ASP A 5 -2.98 1.19 2.06
N THR A 6 -3.03 0.74 3.30
CA THR A 6 -3.99 1.28 4.25
C THR A 6 -3.69 2.76 4.59
N ALA A 7 -2.42 3.15 4.56
CA ALA A 7 -2.06 4.55 4.80
C ALA A 7 -2.64 5.46 3.71
N ALA A 8 -2.64 5.01 2.46
CA ALA A 8 -3.26 5.79 1.38
C ALA A 8 -4.76 5.91 1.60
N LEU A 9 -5.41 4.80 2.00
CA LEU A 9 -6.84 4.84 2.29
C LEU A 9 -7.15 5.81 3.44
N LEU A 10 -6.23 5.95 4.39
CA LEU A 10 -6.42 6.83 5.55
C LEU A 10 -6.17 8.29 5.22
N HIS A 11 -5.22 8.58 4.34
CA HIS A 11 -4.70 9.95 4.23
C HIS A 11 -4.87 10.62 2.88
N TRP A 12 -5.08 9.87 1.81
CA TRP A 12 -5.23 10.47 0.49
C TRP A 12 -6.56 11.21 0.37
N PRO A 13 -6.62 12.24 -0.49
CA PRO A 13 -7.91 12.87 -0.78
C PRO A 13 -8.88 11.82 -1.33
N VAL A 14 -10.12 11.91 -0.88
CA VAL A 14 -11.15 10.95 -1.26
C VAL A 14 -11.26 10.82 -2.78
N SER A 15 -11.13 11.96 -3.48
CA SER A 15 -11.21 11.99 -4.94
C SER A 15 -10.11 11.21 -5.63
N GLU A 16 -8.98 10.95 -4.94
CA GLU A 16 -7.85 10.22 -5.50
C GLU A 16 -7.97 8.71 -5.31
N LEU A 17 -8.87 8.27 -4.45
CA LEU A 17 -8.99 6.85 -4.09
C LEU A 17 -9.77 6.05 -5.13
N THR A 18 -10.76 6.67 -5.77
CA THR A 18 -11.64 6.03 -6.74
C THR A 18 -10.84 5.47 -7.91
N GLY A 19 -11.24 4.28 -8.38
CA GLY A 19 -10.64 3.65 -9.55
C GLY A 19 -9.39 2.85 -9.27
N ASN A 20 -8.99 2.76 -8.01
CA ASN A 20 -7.82 1.99 -7.62
C ASN A 20 -8.21 0.63 -7.01
N VAL A 21 -7.20 -0.17 -6.70
CA VAL A 21 -7.37 -1.55 -6.24
C VAL A 21 -6.92 -1.68 -4.80
N CYS A 22 -7.70 -2.40 -4.00
CA CYS A 22 -7.33 -2.71 -2.62
C CYS A 22 -7.66 -4.16 -2.32
N ALA A 23 -7.04 -4.70 -1.28
CA ALA A 23 -7.34 -6.04 -0.81
C ALA A 23 -8.56 -6.02 0.09
N VAL A 24 -9.42 -7.04 -0.03
CA VAL A 24 -10.61 -7.15 0.80
C VAL A 24 -10.27 -7.07 2.29
N ARG A 25 -9.16 -7.68 2.69
CA ARG A 25 -8.75 -7.69 4.10
C ARG A 25 -8.46 -6.29 4.65
N GLN A 26 -8.15 -5.32 3.78
CA GLN A 26 -7.91 -3.94 4.21
C GLN A 26 -9.18 -3.27 4.73
N GLN A 27 -10.35 -3.74 4.34
CA GLN A 27 -11.62 -3.18 4.81
C GLN A 27 -11.71 -3.27 6.33
N GLU A 28 -11.40 -4.43 6.87
CA GLU A 28 -11.45 -4.67 8.31
C GLU A 28 -10.40 -3.85 9.05
N GLU A 29 -9.20 -3.78 8.49
CA GLU A 29 -8.14 -2.99 9.08
C GLU A 29 -8.49 -1.50 9.11
N LEU A 30 -9.03 -0.99 8.00
CA LEU A 30 -9.41 0.41 7.91
C LEU A 30 -10.52 0.75 8.91
N GLU A 31 -11.52 -0.11 9.01
CA GLU A 31 -12.62 0.09 9.93
C GLU A 31 -12.13 0.13 11.37
N ARG A 32 -11.17 -0.74 11.72
CA ARG A 32 -10.62 -0.79 13.07
C ARG A 32 -9.80 0.46 13.39
N VAL A 33 -9.02 0.94 12.44
CA VAL A 33 -8.15 2.09 12.65
C VAL A 33 -8.92 3.39 12.61
N SER A 34 -9.87 3.54 11.70
CA SER A 34 -10.65 4.76 11.55
C SER A 34 -12.04 4.43 10.99
N PRO A 35 -13.01 4.18 11.88
CA PRO A 35 -14.38 3.92 11.43
C PRO A 35 -14.95 5.06 10.57
N GLN A 36 -14.58 6.30 10.87
CA GLN A 36 -15.07 7.46 10.11
C GLN A 36 -14.55 7.44 8.68
N ARG A 37 -13.26 7.13 8.52
CA ARG A 37 -12.66 7.06 7.20
C ARG A 37 -13.24 5.88 6.41
N TRP A 38 -13.49 4.76 7.09
CA TRP A 38 -14.11 3.60 6.47
C TRP A 38 -15.49 3.94 5.91
N MET A 39 -16.27 4.74 6.64
CA MET A 39 -17.59 5.16 6.16
C MET A 39 -17.50 5.93 4.85
N LEU A 40 -16.47 6.75 4.68
CA LEU A 40 -16.27 7.49 3.43
C LEU A 40 -15.80 6.56 2.32
N VAL A 41 -14.84 5.72 2.64
CA VAL A 41 -14.18 4.86 1.64
C VAL A 41 -15.14 3.80 1.09
N GLN A 42 -16.01 3.23 1.93
CA GLN A 42 -16.91 2.18 1.48
C GLN A 42 -17.93 2.68 0.46
N ALA A 43 -18.14 3.98 0.38
CA ALA A 43 -19.06 4.58 -0.59
C ALA A 43 -18.40 4.86 -1.93
N LEU A 44 -17.09 4.67 -2.03
CA LEU A 44 -16.34 4.97 -3.25
C LEU A 44 -16.27 3.75 -4.16
N ASP A 45 -15.97 4.03 -5.42
CA ASP A 45 -15.79 2.98 -6.43
C ASP A 45 -14.35 2.48 -6.38
N ILE A 46 -14.08 1.57 -5.44
CA ILE A 46 -12.77 0.96 -5.28
C ILE A 46 -12.91 -0.53 -5.62
N ASP A 47 -11.94 -1.06 -6.34
CA ASP A 47 -11.92 -2.46 -6.73
C ASP A 47 -11.33 -3.29 -5.59
N TRP A 48 -12.21 -3.83 -4.74
CA TRP A 48 -11.80 -4.68 -3.61
C TRP A 48 -11.64 -6.12 -4.10
N ARG A 49 -10.44 -6.66 -3.95
CA ARG A 49 -10.13 -7.98 -4.47
C ARG A 49 -9.64 -8.95 -3.40
N ASP A 50 -10.04 -10.21 -3.57
CA ASP A 50 -9.41 -11.32 -2.85
C ASP A 50 -8.06 -11.59 -3.49
N VAL A 51 -7.13 -12.10 -2.69
CA VAL A 51 -5.77 -12.38 -3.15
C VAL A 51 -5.63 -13.87 -3.41
N PRO A 52 -5.36 -14.29 -4.66
CA PRO A 52 -5.13 -15.70 -4.93
C PRO A 52 -3.91 -16.23 -4.18
N SER A 53 -3.96 -17.48 -3.73
CA SER A 53 -2.86 -18.10 -3.01
C SER A 53 -1.54 -18.05 -3.78
N LYS A 54 -1.62 -18.22 -5.10
CA LYS A 54 -0.44 -18.17 -5.95
C LYS A 54 0.26 -16.81 -5.84
N TRP A 55 -0.52 -15.72 -5.87
CA TRP A 55 0.03 -14.38 -5.76
C TRP A 55 0.60 -14.12 -4.37
N LEU A 56 -0.08 -14.62 -3.35
CA LEU A 56 0.38 -14.46 -1.98
C LEU A 56 1.70 -15.19 -1.76
N ASN A 57 1.83 -16.40 -2.30
CA ASN A 57 3.08 -17.15 -2.20
C ASN A 57 4.23 -16.43 -2.90
N GLU A 58 3.97 -15.86 -4.07
CA GLU A 58 4.98 -15.09 -4.78
C GLU A 58 5.38 -13.85 -3.99
N ALA A 59 4.43 -13.17 -3.38
CA ALA A 59 4.71 -12.00 -2.55
C ALA A 59 5.62 -12.37 -1.39
N LYS A 60 5.36 -13.51 -0.75
CA LYS A 60 6.19 -14.00 0.35
C LYS A 60 7.61 -14.30 -0.12
N GLU A 61 7.76 -14.89 -1.29
CA GLU A 61 9.08 -15.17 -1.86
C GLU A 61 9.85 -13.88 -2.12
N ARG A 62 9.20 -12.88 -2.70
CA ARG A 62 9.84 -11.60 -2.97
C ARG A 62 10.24 -10.88 -1.69
N ALA A 63 9.36 -10.92 -0.69
CA ALA A 63 9.65 -10.30 0.61
C ALA A 63 10.80 -11.01 1.31
N ALA A 64 10.89 -12.33 1.16
CA ALA A 64 12.01 -13.10 1.73
C ALA A 64 13.32 -12.73 1.04
N GLU A 65 13.29 -12.56 -0.28
CA GLU A 65 14.48 -12.16 -1.05
C GLU A 65 15.00 -10.79 -0.63
N SER A 66 14.09 -9.86 -0.33
CA SER A 66 14.50 -8.52 0.08
C SER A 66 14.84 -8.45 1.57
N GLY A 67 14.55 -9.51 2.33
CA GLY A 67 14.80 -9.55 3.76
C GLY A 67 13.70 -8.93 4.61
N ASP A 68 12.58 -8.56 4.01
CA ASP A 68 11.52 -7.83 4.71
C ASP A 68 10.39 -8.72 5.23
N LEU A 69 10.36 -9.99 4.82
CA LEU A 69 9.23 -10.87 5.15
C LEU A 69 8.85 -10.90 6.63
N PRO A 70 9.81 -11.03 7.56
CA PRO A 70 9.43 -11.11 8.98
C PRO A 70 8.76 -9.85 9.52
N ARG A 71 8.86 -8.74 8.81
CA ARG A 71 8.36 -7.45 9.27
C ARG A 71 7.03 -7.06 8.63
N LEU A 72 6.54 -7.87 7.69
CA LEU A 72 5.31 -7.54 6.97
C LEU A 72 4.13 -8.28 7.60
N SER A 73 3.03 -7.57 7.78
CA SER A 73 1.79 -8.17 8.27
C SER A 73 1.09 -8.93 7.15
N ASP A 74 0.06 -9.68 7.52
CA ASP A 74 -0.76 -10.38 6.51
C ASP A 74 -1.40 -9.39 5.53
N VAL A 75 -1.85 -8.24 6.03
CA VAL A 75 -2.43 -7.20 5.17
C VAL A 75 -1.39 -6.63 4.23
N ASP A 76 -0.17 -6.38 4.73
CA ASP A 76 0.94 -5.91 3.90
C ASP A 76 1.21 -6.88 2.76
N LEU A 77 1.22 -8.18 3.08
CA LEU A 77 1.46 -9.22 2.07
C LEU A 77 0.34 -9.28 1.04
N ASP A 78 -0.91 -9.08 1.46
CA ASP A 78 -2.04 -9.04 0.52
C ASP A 78 -1.88 -7.87 -0.46
N VAL A 79 -1.52 -6.70 0.05
CA VAL A 79 -1.33 -5.50 -0.77
C VAL A 79 -0.19 -5.72 -1.76
N LEU A 80 0.92 -6.28 -1.28
CA LEU A 80 2.07 -6.58 -2.12
C LEU A 80 1.70 -7.61 -3.19
N ALA A 81 0.94 -8.65 -2.81
CA ALA A 81 0.53 -9.70 -3.73
C ALA A 81 -0.32 -9.14 -4.88
N LEU A 82 -1.22 -8.21 -4.58
CA LEU A 82 -2.04 -7.59 -5.62
C LEU A 82 -1.17 -6.78 -6.58
N ALA A 83 -0.23 -6.00 -6.06
CA ALA A 83 0.63 -5.17 -6.90
C ALA A 83 1.48 -6.04 -7.83
N LEU A 84 2.06 -7.10 -7.30
CA LEU A 84 2.88 -8.02 -8.10
C LEU A 84 2.04 -8.82 -9.08
N GLY A 85 0.90 -9.36 -8.62
CA GLY A 85 0.05 -10.20 -9.45
C GLY A 85 -0.61 -9.44 -10.59
N LEU A 86 -1.06 -8.23 -10.33
CA LEU A 86 -1.67 -7.36 -11.35
C LEU A 86 -0.64 -6.59 -12.16
N ASN A 87 0.61 -6.57 -11.69
CA ASN A 87 1.71 -5.85 -12.33
C ASN A 87 1.39 -4.35 -12.45
N ILE A 88 0.96 -3.76 -11.33
CA ILE A 88 0.67 -2.32 -11.27
C ILE A 88 1.41 -1.71 -10.08
N PRO A 89 1.59 -0.38 -10.07
CA PRO A 89 2.32 0.27 -8.98
C PRO A 89 1.62 0.12 -7.64
N LEU A 90 2.40 0.14 -6.58
CA LEU A 90 1.93 0.11 -5.20
C LEU A 90 2.13 1.49 -4.59
N VAL A 91 1.08 2.04 -3.96
CA VAL A 91 1.17 3.31 -3.26
C VAL A 91 1.35 3.02 -1.76
N THR A 92 2.52 3.36 -1.24
CA THR A 92 2.84 3.11 0.17
C THR A 92 3.99 4.00 0.61
N ASP A 93 3.96 4.39 1.90
CA ASP A 93 5.10 5.04 2.54
C ASP A 93 5.92 4.05 3.38
N ASP A 94 5.50 2.80 3.45
CA ASP A 94 6.23 1.78 4.20
C ASP A 94 7.49 1.39 3.43
N TYR A 95 8.64 1.72 4.00
CA TYR A 95 9.93 1.43 3.39
C TYR A 95 10.10 -0.05 3.04
N ARG A 96 9.56 -0.92 3.90
CA ARG A 96 9.70 -2.37 3.69
C ARG A 96 8.98 -2.81 2.43
N LEU A 97 7.79 -2.28 2.19
CA LEU A 97 7.04 -2.58 0.97
C LEU A 97 7.71 -1.97 -0.25
N GLN A 98 8.19 -0.72 -0.13
CA GLN A 98 8.91 -0.07 -1.22
C GLN A 98 10.16 -0.86 -1.59
N ASN A 99 10.90 -1.33 -0.59
CA ASN A 99 12.12 -2.09 -0.80
C ASN A 99 11.84 -3.42 -1.52
N THR A 100 10.78 -4.12 -1.09
CA THR A 100 10.39 -5.38 -1.73
C THR A 100 9.99 -5.15 -3.19
N MET A 101 9.19 -4.10 -3.46
CA MET A 101 8.79 -3.77 -4.83
C MET A 101 10.01 -3.44 -5.68
N ASN A 102 10.92 -2.64 -5.14
CA ASN A 102 12.13 -2.25 -5.85
C ASN A 102 13.01 -3.47 -6.17
N THR A 103 13.18 -4.36 -5.20
CA THR A 103 13.95 -5.60 -5.38
C THR A 103 13.34 -6.48 -6.46
N ALA A 104 12.01 -6.47 -6.57
CA ALA A 104 11.31 -7.23 -7.60
C ALA A 104 11.29 -6.52 -8.97
N GLY A 105 11.91 -5.35 -9.08
CA GLY A 105 11.92 -4.58 -10.32
C GLY A 105 10.61 -3.89 -10.61
N LYS A 106 9.81 -3.62 -9.59
CA LYS A 106 8.47 -3.03 -9.73
C LYS A 106 8.44 -1.63 -9.15
N GLN A 107 7.43 -0.87 -9.54
CA GLN A 107 7.29 0.53 -9.14
C GLN A 107 6.46 0.68 -7.87
N SER A 108 6.91 1.57 -6.99
CA SER A 108 6.10 2.02 -5.85
C SER A 108 6.07 3.54 -5.83
N ASN A 109 5.00 4.08 -5.25
CA ASN A 109 4.80 5.52 -5.12
C ASN A 109 4.56 5.85 -3.65
N SER A 110 5.07 7.00 -3.22
CA SER A 110 4.85 7.45 -1.85
C SER A 110 3.45 8.02 -1.67
N VAL A 111 2.84 7.75 -0.54
CA VAL A 111 1.56 8.35 -0.17
C VAL A 111 1.74 9.86 -0.05
N GLY A 112 2.84 10.30 0.53
CA GLY A 112 3.09 11.70 0.80
C GLY A 112 3.34 12.55 -0.44
N THR A 113 3.55 11.95 -1.62
CA THR A 113 3.75 12.70 -2.85
C THR A 113 2.44 13.03 -3.56
N SER A 114 1.33 12.44 -3.11
CA SER A 114 0.06 12.71 -3.76
C SER A 114 -0.43 14.10 -3.40
N GLY A 115 -0.71 14.88 -4.41
CA GLY A 115 -1.34 16.19 -4.23
C GLY A 115 -0.42 17.29 -3.71
N ALA A 116 0.78 16.98 -3.35
CA ALA A 116 1.65 18.00 -2.78
C ALA A 116 2.85 18.22 -3.62
N LYS A 117 3.13 18.71 -3.30
CA LYS A 117 4.23 18.61 -3.53
C LYS A 117 5.18 18.65 -2.57
N GLN A 118 5.22 18.36 -2.00
CA GLN A 118 6.02 18.12 -1.31
C GLN A 118 6.85 17.72 -0.66
N VAL A 119 7.03 18.05 -0.50
CA VAL A 119 7.91 17.54 0.03
C VAL A 119 8.67 17.21 0.89
N TRP A 120 8.59 17.53 1.06
CA TRP A 120 9.41 16.96 1.77
C TRP A 120 10.13 16.62 2.37
N LYS A 121 10.09 16.93 2.48
CA LYS A 121 10.76 16.39 2.83
C LYS A 121 11.31 15.87 3.53
N TRP A 122 11.20 16.38 3.62
CA TRP A 122 11.74 15.67 4.09
C TRP A 122 12.21 15.28 4.56
N GLU A 123 12.01 15.64 4.43
CA GLU A 123 12.51 15.06 4.65
C GLU A 123 12.85 14.59 5.39
N LEU A 124 12.80 15.45 5.43
CA LEU A 124 13.19 14.89 5.91
C LEU A 124 13.27 14.31 6.86
N ARG A 125 13.30 14.57 7.16
CA ARG A 125 13.42 13.87 7.72
C ARG A 125 13.56 13.03 8.29
N CYS A 126 13.33 13.67 8.32
CA CYS A 126 13.59 12.73 8.56
C CYS A 126 13.74 12.22 9.15
N THR A 127 13.67 12.70 9.11
CA THR A 127 13.98 11.91 9.29
C THR A 127 14.10 11.31 9.97
N GLY A 128 14.19 12.24 9.99
CA GLY A 128 14.38 11.46 10.26
C GLY A 128 14.34 11.13 10.87
N CYS A 129 14.11 11.43 10.72
CA CYS A 129 14.20 10.85 10.80
C CYS A 129 14.09 10.62 11.07
N ARG A 130 14.13 11.00 10.74
CA ARG A 130 14.16 10.58 10.55
C ARG A 130 14.22 10.15 10.58
N ILE A 131 14.00 11.23 10.28
CA ILE A 131 14.23 10.63 9.96
C ILE A 131 14.20 10.30 10.19
#